data_2628ce0216b98d71a8044269fafc92e5
#
_entry.id   2628ce0216b98d71a8044269fafc92e5
#
_cell.length_a   1.000
_cell.length_b   1.000
_cell.length_c   1.000
_cell.angle_alpha   90.00
_cell.angle_beta   90.00
_cell.angle_gamma   90.00
#
_symmetry.space_group_name_H-M   'P 1'
#
loop_
_entity.id
_entity.type
_entity.pdbx_description
1 polymer ?
#
loop_
_entity_poly.entity_id
_entity_poly.type
_entity_poly.pdbx_seq_one_letter_code
_entity_poly.pdbx_strand_id
1 'polypeptide(L)'
;MKVKALQKLRQKLKKNDPIYGLWVTLESASITEMAVALGLDWVVIDAEHGHLDWRDINSHIRAALRSDTVVLVRIAERSTSLSKRALDIGADGIIVPWMEKVEEVEEAVRDCRYPPEGCRGIGGERATVWGQCLNEHANEANENVLVIPLIESINAIPNVANMCKVDGIDLFFFGPADFSASAGYRGQWEGPGVAEQILELKDIINAAGKHCGVISTSVKNLTERRDQGF
;
A
#
# COMPACT_ATOMS: atom_id res chain seq x y z
N MET A 1 -9.35 11.68 2.28
CA MET A 1 -8.89 10.46 3.01
C MET A 1 -10.00 9.98 3.95
N LYS A 2 -10.21 8.69 4.01
CA LYS A 2 -11.28 8.08 4.84
C LYS A 2 -10.71 7.64 6.19
N VAL A 3 -10.54 8.59 7.11
CA VAL A 3 -9.90 8.36 8.42
C VAL A 3 -10.55 7.20 9.19
N LYS A 4 -11.89 7.11 9.23
CA LYS A 4 -12.60 6.02 9.92
C LYS A 4 -12.30 4.64 9.31
N ALA A 5 -12.22 4.54 7.98
CA ALA A 5 -11.89 3.29 7.30
C ALA A 5 -10.46 2.85 7.62
N LEU A 6 -9.51 3.80 7.59
CA LEU A 6 -8.12 3.56 7.97
C LEU A 6 -7.97 3.10 9.43
N GLN A 7 -8.70 3.72 10.35
CA GLN A 7 -8.72 3.31 11.76
C GLN A 7 -9.29 1.90 11.93
N LYS A 8 -10.36 1.54 11.21
CA LYS A 8 -10.91 0.17 11.21
C LYS A 8 -9.89 -0.85 10.68
N LEU A 9 -9.21 -0.52 9.58
CA LEU A 9 -8.16 -1.38 9.02
C LEU A 9 -7.04 -1.61 10.04
N ARG A 10 -6.53 -0.54 10.67
CA ARG A 10 -5.51 -0.63 11.73
C ARG A 10 -5.98 -1.42 12.95
N GLN A 11 -7.26 -1.35 13.29
CA GLN A 11 -7.83 -2.16 14.39
C GLN A 11 -7.82 -3.66 14.05
N LYS A 12 -8.13 -4.03 12.80
CA LYS A 12 -8.01 -5.42 12.34
C LYS A 12 -6.55 -5.90 12.39
N LEU A 13 -5.61 -5.10 11.85
CA LEU A 13 -4.17 -5.39 11.92
C LEU A 13 -3.71 -5.63 13.36
N LYS A 14 -4.06 -4.73 14.30
CA LYS A 14 -3.70 -4.88 15.73
C LYS A 14 -4.26 -6.14 16.39
N LYS A 15 -5.35 -6.69 15.88
CA LYS A 15 -5.95 -7.95 16.36
C LYS A 15 -5.40 -9.18 15.64
N ASN A 16 -4.53 -8.99 14.66
CA ASN A 16 -4.10 -10.00 13.70
C ASN A 16 -5.30 -10.66 12.97
N ASP A 17 -6.37 -9.89 12.76
CA ASP A 17 -7.48 -10.32 11.91
C ASP A 17 -7.03 -10.24 10.44
N PRO A 18 -7.28 -11.27 9.63
CA PRO A 18 -6.92 -11.22 8.22
C PRO A 18 -7.70 -10.11 7.49
N ILE A 19 -7.02 -9.37 6.64
CA ILE A 19 -7.59 -8.35 5.78
C ILE A 19 -7.46 -8.77 4.32
N TYR A 20 -8.52 -8.59 3.56
CA TYR A 20 -8.58 -9.00 2.15
C TYR A 20 -8.85 -7.81 1.25
N GLY A 21 -8.20 -7.81 0.10
CA GLY A 21 -8.41 -6.76 -0.88
C GLY A 21 -8.25 -7.24 -2.31
N LEU A 22 -8.36 -6.29 -3.22
CA LEU A 22 -8.27 -6.53 -4.66
C LEU A 22 -7.21 -5.62 -5.28
N TRP A 23 -6.35 -6.22 -6.12
CA TRP A 23 -5.41 -5.50 -6.95
C TRP A 23 -6.05 -5.21 -8.31
N VAL A 24 -6.13 -3.94 -8.70
CA VAL A 24 -6.90 -3.48 -9.87
C VAL A 24 -5.97 -2.88 -10.91
N THR A 25 -6.02 -3.45 -12.12
CA THR A 25 -5.25 -3.02 -13.29
C THR A 25 -6.14 -2.65 -14.50
N LEU A 26 -7.48 -2.69 -14.32
CA LEU A 26 -8.46 -2.45 -15.36
C LEU A 26 -9.22 -1.15 -15.12
N GLU A 27 -9.62 -0.43 -16.19
CA GLU A 27 -10.21 0.91 -16.13
C GLU A 27 -11.61 0.96 -15.49
N SER A 28 -12.33 -0.15 -15.49
CA SER A 28 -13.72 -0.16 -15.01
C SER A 28 -13.83 0.03 -13.51
N ALA A 29 -14.27 1.18 -13.07
CA ALA A 29 -14.52 1.48 -11.66
C ALA A 29 -15.59 0.56 -11.03
N SER A 30 -16.41 -0.12 -11.84
CA SER A 30 -17.36 -1.14 -11.36
C SER A 30 -16.65 -2.31 -10.65
N ILE A 31 -15.38 -2.58 -10.98
CA ILE A 31 -14.58 -3.57 -10.26
C ILE A 31 -14.40 -3.15 -8.79
N THR A 32 -14.11 -1.87 -8.55
CA THR A 32 -14.02 -1.32 -7.20
C THR A 32 -15.39 -1.30 -6.50
N GLU A 33 -16.47 -0.99 -7.21
CA GLU A 33 -17.83 -1.09 -6.65
C GLU A 33 -18.18 -2.52 -6.23
N MET A 34 -17.80 -3.53 -7.02
CA MET A 34 -17.96 -4.93 -6.65
C MET A 34 -17.13 -5.29 -5.42
N ALA A 35 -15.88 -4.84 -5.33
CA ALA A 35 -15.04 -5.05 -4.15
C ALA A 35 -15.67 -4.45 -2.89
N VAL A 36 -16.23 -3.24 -2.99
CA VAL A 36 -16.99 -2.59 -1.92
C VAL A 36 -18.23 -3.40 -1.53
N ALA A 37 -19.01 -3.84 -2.53
CA ALA A 37 -20.23 -4.62 -2.29
C ALA A 37 -19.94 -5.99 -1.63
N LEU A 38 -18.79 -6.58 -1.93
CA LEU A 38 -18.31 -7.81 -1.30
C LEU A 38 -17.70 -7.59 0.09
N GLY A 39 -17.55 -6.34 0.54
CA GLY A 39 -17.00 -6.00 1.84
C GLY A 39 -15.48 -6.20 1.94
N LEU A 40 -14.74 -6.07 0.85
CA LEU A 40 -13.29 -6.14 0.89
C LEU A 40 -12.71 -4.96 1.68
N ASP A 41 -11.67 -5.21 2.45
CA ASP A 41 -11.07 -4.22 3.34
C ASP A 41 -10.32 -3.12 2.58
N TRP A 42 -9.75 -3.47 1.44
CA TRP A 42 -8.97 -2.54 0.62
C TRP A 42 -9.03 -2.87 -0.88
N VAL A 43 -8.72 -1.88 -1.69
CA VAL A 43 -8.38 -2.03 -3.11
C VAL A 43 -7.08 -1.28 -3.39
N VAL A 44 -6.22 -1.85 -4.22
CA VAL A 44 -5.05 -1.16 -4.79
C VAL A 44 -5.32 -0.87 -6.25
N ILE A 45 -5.20 0.39 -6.64
CA ILE A 45 -5.25 0.83 -8.03
C ILE A 45 -3.80 0.95 -8.53
N ASP A 46 -3.48 0.19 -9.55
CA ASP A 46 -2.13 0.05 -10.04
C ASP A 46 -1.80 1.12 -11.09
N ALA A 47 -0.92 2.05 -10.74
CA ALA A 47 -0.41 3.07 -11.64
C ALA A 47 1.03 2.78 -12.13
N GLU A 48 1.58 1.62 -11.80
CA GLU A 48 2.90 1.17 -12.27
C GLU A 48 2.78 0.24 -13.46
N HIS A 49 2.09 -0.90 -13.29
CA HIS A 49 1.88 -1.88 -14.35
C HIS A 49 0.46 -1.78 -14.90
N GLY A 50 0.36 -1.62 -16.20
CA GLY A 50 -0.93 -1.47 -16.87
C GLY A 50 -1.05 -0.12 -17.59
N HIS A 51 -2.28 0.31 -17.78
CA HIS A 51 -2.60 1.49 -18.60
C HIS A 51 -3.52 2.48 -17.90
N LEU A 52 -3.72 2.35 -16.59
CA LEU A 52 -4.57 3.26 -15.81
C LEU A 52 -3.95 4.66 -15.73
N ASP A 53 -4.71 5.65 -16.14
CA ASP A 53 -4.33 7.04 -15.96
C ASP A 53 -4.97 7.68 -14.71
N TRP A 54 -4.65 8.94 -14.44
CA TRP A 54 -5.19 9.65 -13.28
C TRP A 54 -6.71 9.84 -13.31
N ARG A 55 -7.35 9.76 -14.48
CA ARG A 55 -8.79 9.80 -14.63
C ARG A 55 -9.42 8.50 -14.16
N ASP A 56 -8.81 7.37 -14.52
CA ASP A 56 -9.26 6.05 -14.11
C ASP A 56 -9.09 5.88 -12.59
N ILE A 57 -7.91 6.23 -12.06
CA ILE A 57 -7.62 6.22 -10.62
C ILE A 57 -8.66 7.03 -9.85
N ASN A 58 -8.98 8.25 -10.31
CA ASN A 58 -10.02 9.08 -9.67
C ASN A 58 -11.40 8.42 -9.74
N SER A 59 -11.73 7.72 -10.80
CA SER A 59 -13.01 7.01 -10.95
C SER A 59 -13.12 5.84 -9.95
N HIS A 60 -12.07 5.07 -9.77
CA HIS A 60 -11.99 4.01 -8.75
C HIS A 60 -12.09 4.57 -7.33
N ILE A 61 -11.39 5.66 -7.01
CA ILE A 61 -11.47 6.33 -5.70
C ILE A 61 -12.92 6.78 -5.42
N ARG A 62 -13.61 7.33 -6.44
CA ARG A 62 -15.01 7.75 -6.32
C ARG A 62 -15.94 6.58 -6.06
N ALA A 63 -15.70 5.42 -6.69
CA ALA A 63 -16.50 4.20 -6.51
C ALA A 63 -16.49 3.70 -5.05
N ALA A 64 -15.39 3.91 -4.33
CA ALA A 64 -15.26 3.51 -2.92
C ALA A 64 -15.49 4.65 -1.90
N LEU A 65 -15.90 5.85 -2.33
CA LEU A 65 -15.93 7.05 -1.49
C LEU A 65 -16.76 6.90 -0.21
N ARG A 66 -17.91 6.24 -0.30
CA ARG A 66 -18.88 6.09 0.81
C ARG A 66 -18.83 4.69 1.43
N SER A 67 -17.65 4.08 1.48
CA SER A 67 -17.47 2.74 2.03
C SER A 67 -16.33 2.72 3.05
N ASP A 68 -16.24 1.62 3.78
CA ASP A 68 -15.11 1.34 4.67
C ASP A 68 -13.92 0.68 3.93
N THR A 69 -14.05 0.36 2.65
CA THR A 69 -12.95 -0.17 1.82
C THR A 69 -11.88 0.89 1.61
N VAL A 70 -10.68 0.68 2.12
CA VAL A 70 -9.52 1.59 1.95
C VAL A 70 -9.05 1.56 0.51
N VAL A 71 -8.79 2.73 -0.07
CA VAL A 71 -8.28 2.84 -1.45
C VAL A 71 -6.82 3.25 -1.44
N LEU A 72 -5.99 2.36 -1.94
CA LEU A 72 -4.55 2.56 -2.10
C LEU A 72 -4.23 2.78 -3.59
N VAL A 73 -3.16 3.52 -3.86
CA VAL A 73 -2.60 3.66 -5.20
C VAL A 73 -1.17 3.15 -5.18
N ARG A 74 -0.85 2.16 -6.02
CA ARG A 74 0.55 1.84 -6.29
C ARG A 74 1.06 2.85 -7.31
N ILE A 75 1.99 3.71 -6.90
CA ILE A 75 2.63 4.69 -7.78
C ILE A 75 3.70 4.02 -8.64
N ALA A 76 4.01 4.59 -9.81
CA ALA A 76 4.92 4.00 -10.77
C ALA A 76 6.39 3.97 -10.29
N GLU A 77 6.75 4.88 -9.43
CA GLU A 77 8.09 5.00 -8.83
C GLU A 77 8.00 5.84 -7.57
N ARG A 78 9.03 5.76 -6.69
CA ARG A 78 9.11 6.69 -5.57
C ARG A 78 9.27 8.12 -6.09
N SER A 79 8.29 8.96 -5.78
CA SER A 79 8.23 10.34 -6.25
C SER A 79 7.32 11.18 -5.37
N THR A 80 7.83 12.30 -4.86
CA THR A 80 7.04 13.32 -4.14
C THR A 80 5.84 13.80 -4.96
N SER A 81 6.03 13.95 -6.27
CA SER A 81 4.99 14.41 -7.19
C SER A 81 3.87 13.39 -7.35
N LEU A 82 4.21 12.11 -7.55
CA LEU A 82 3.23 11.04 -7.72
C LEU A 82 2.49 10.77 -6.41
N SER A 83 3.22 10.71 -5.28
CA SER A 83 2.64 10.56 -3.93
C SER A 83 1.64 11.67 -3.62
N LYS A 84 2.04 12.91 -3.78
CA LYS A 84 1.19 14.07 -3.59
C LYS A 84 -0.07 13.99 -4.47
N ARG A 85 0.09 13.70 -5.76
CA ARG A 85 -1.03 13.67 -6.70
C ARG A 85 -2.03 12.55 -6.36
N ALA A 86 -1.55 11.35 -6.02
CA ALA A 86 -2.42 10.25 -5.60
C ALA A 86 -3.22 10.60 -4.33
N LEU A 87 -2.55 11.20 -3.35
CA LEU A 87 -3.20 11.60 -2.10
C LEU A 87 -4.16 12.78 -2.29
N ASP A 88 -3.87 13.74 -3.16
CA ASP A 88 -4.71 14.91 -3.41
C ASP A 88 -6.02 14.53 -4.13
N ILE A 89 -5.99 13.55 -5.03
CA ILE A 89 -7.21 13.01 -5.64
C ILE A 89 -8.01 12.09 -4.72
N GLY A 90 -7.50 11.82 -3.50
CA GLY A 90 -8.26 11.20 -2.43
C GLY A 90 -7.93 9.74 -2.14
N ALA A 91 -6.76 9.24 -2.54
CA ALA A 91 -6.26 7.97 -2.05
C ALA A 91 -6.11 8.01 -0.52
N ASP A 92 -6.35 6.88 0.13
CA ASP A 92 -6.19 6.72 1.58
C ASP A 92 -4.74 6.38 1.97
N GLY A 93 -3.96 5.95 0.99
CA GLY A 93 -2.53 5.66 1.11
C GLY A 93 -1.91 5.29 -0.22
N ILE A 94 -0.62 5.04 -0.20
CA ILE A 94 0.15 4.64 -1.38
C ILE A 94 0.96 3.37 -1.12
N ILE A 95 1.17 2.59 -2.18
CA ILE A 95 2.18 1.54 -2.24
C ILE A 95 3.34 2.08 -3.08
N VAL A 96 4.55 1.99 -2.54
CA VAL A 96 5.76 2.49 -3.18
C VAL A 96 6.61 1.31 -3.62
N PRO A 97 6.86 1.14 -4.94
CA PRO A 97 7.61 0.00 -5.46
C PRO A 97 9.10 0.09 -5.17
N TRP A 98 9.81 -1.02 -5.31
CA TRP A 98 11.27 -1.14 -5.31
C TRP A 98 11.97 -0.54 -4.09
N MET A 99 11.43 -0.76 -2.89
CA MET A 99 12.04 -0.29 -1.65
C MET A 99 13.17 -1.22 -1.20
N GLU A 100 14.41 -0.79 -1.38
CA GLU A 100 15.61 -1.57 -1.09
C GLU A 100 16.40 -1.04 0.12
N LYS A 101 16.26 0.25 0.45
CA LYS A 101 17.06 0.94 1.48
C LYS A 101 16.18 1.63 2.52
N VAL A 102 16.72 1.80 3.72
CA VAL A 102 16.03 2.49 4.82
C VAL A 102 15.70 3.94 4.44
N GLU A 103 16.66 4.63 3.83
CA GLU A 103 16.52 6.03 3.42
C GLU A 103 15.38 6.23 2.41
N GLU A 104 15.17 5.26 1.53
CA GLU A 104 14.07 5.29 0.54
C GLU A 104 12.71 5.18 1.23
N VAL A 105 12.61 4.37 2.29
CA VAL A 105 11.38 4.24 3.09
C VAL A 105 11.12 5.52 3.90
N GLU A 106 12.15 6.11 4.50
CA GLU A 106 12.06 7.38 5.21
C GLU A 106 11.59 8.51 4.28
N GLU A 107 12.16 8.59 3.08
CA GLU A 107 11.77 9.57 2.07
C GLU A 107 10.33 9.33 1.59
N ALA A 108 9.91 8.08 1.37
CA ALA A 108 8.53 7.77 1.00
C ALA A 108 7.52 8.23 2.07
N VAL A 109 7.83 8.06 3.34
CA VAL A 109 7.01 8.58 4.44
C VAL A 109 6.95 10.10 4.42
N ARG A 110 8.09 10.77 4.24
CA ARG A 110 8.17 12.24 4.17
C ARG A 110 7.39 12.81 2.98
N ASP A 111 7.42 12.12 1.84
CA ASP A 111 6.69 12.51 0.63
C ASP A 111 5.17 12.52 0.84
N CYS A 112 4.67 11.73 1.79
CA CYS A 112 3.24 11.58 2.08
C CYS A 112 2.75 12.47 3.23
N ARG A 113 3.65 13.03 4.03
CA ARG A 113 3.32 13.86 5.20
C ARG A 113 3.48 15.34 4.92
N TYR A 114 2.60 16.13 5.49
CA TYR A 114 2.75 17.59 5.49
C TYR A 114 3.87 18.05 6.42
N PRO A 115 4.50 19.22 6.16
CA PRO A 115 5.43 19.83 7.11
C PRO A 115 4.81 20.03 8.50
N PRO A 116 5.60 19.92 9.61
CA PRO A 116 7.07 19.77 9.60
C PRO A 116 7.56 18.33 9.45
N GLU A 117 6.71 17.29 9.56
CA GLU A 117 7.11 15.87 9.55
C GLU A 117 7.45 15.36 8.15
N GLY A 118 7.08 16.11 7.11
CA GLY A 118 7.32 15.72 5.71
C GLY A 118 7.46 16.91 4.78
N CYS A 119 7.30 16.64 3.48
CA CYS A 119 7.46 17.63 2.42
C CYS A 119 6.28 17.65 1.42
N ARG A 120 5.16 16.98 1.75
CA ARG A 120 3.95 17.03 0.92
C ARG A 120 3.42 18.46 0.85
N GLY A 121 3.23 18.97 -0.38
CA GLY A 121 2.57 20.27 -0.59
C GLY A 121 1.07 20.20 -0.29
N ILE A 122 0.51 21.29 0.25
CA ILE A 122 -0.94 21.41 0.52
C ILE A 122 -1.64 21.97 -0.72
N GLY A 123 -2.75 21.31 -1.11
CA GLY A 123 -3.63 21.76 -2.19
C GLY A 123 -5.10 21.71 -1.78
N GLY A 124 -5.90 22.63 -2.32
CA GLY A 124 -7.35 22.71 -2.12
C GLY A 124 -8.12 21.73 -3.03
N GLU A 125 -7.65 20.49 -3.14
CA GLU A 125 -8.17 19.49 -4.07
C GLU A 125 -9.19 18.54 -3.40
N ARG A 126 -9.52 17.45 -4.07
CA ARG A 126 -10.55 16.50 -3.66
C ARG A 126 -10.36 15.95 -2.23
N ALA A 127 -9.12 15.66 -1.82
CA ALA A 127 -8.82 15.14 -0.48
C ALA A 127 -9.28 16.10 0.65
N THR A 128 -9.27 17.40 0.37
CA THR A 128 -9.68 18.48 1.29
C THR A 128 -11.11 18.97 1.04
N VAL A 129 -11.92 18.21 0.27
CA VAL A 129 -13.27 18.61 -0.15
C VAL A 129 -13.24 19.97 -0.84
N TRP A 130 -12.32 20.13 -1.81
CA TRP A 130 -12.07 21.37 -2.57
C TRP A 130 -11.84 22.59 -1.66
N GLY A 131 -11.01 22.38 -0.62
CA GLY A 131 -10.61 23.41 0.34
C GLY A 131 -11.56 23.61 1.50
N GLN A 132 -12.76 23.02 1.48
CA GLN A 132 -13.75 23.19 2.56
C GLN A 132 -13.31 22.57 3.89
N CYS A 133 -12.52 21.48 3.85
CA CYS A 133 -12.00 20.78 5.03
C CYS A 133 -10.46 20.79 5.04
N LEU A 134 -9.84 21.88 4.59
CA LEU A 134 -8.37 21.95 4.46
C LEU A 134 -7.67 21.80 5.81
N ASN A 135 -8.12 22.54 6.81
CA ASN A 135 -7.48 22.55 8.13
C ASN A 135 -7.65 21.21 8.85
N GLU A 136 -8.85 20.65 8.83
CA GLU A 136 -9.16 19.34 9.43
C GLU A 136 -8.30 18.26 8.77
N HIS A 137 -8.28 18.27 7.43
CA HIS A 137 -7.48 17.30 6.67
C HIS A 137 -5.98 17.44 6.97
N ALA A 138 -5.44 18.66 7.02
CA ALA A 138 -4.03 18.88 7.29
C ALA A 138 -3.62 18.39 8.69
N ASN A 139 -4.49 18.56 9.67
CA ASN A 139 -4.25 18.12 11.06
C ASN A 139 -4.31 16.59 11.23
N GLU A 140 -5.10 15.88 10.42
CA GLU A 140 -5.33 14.45 10.57
C GLU A 140 -4.47 13.60 9.61
N ALA A 141 -4.00 14.18 8.48
CA ALA A 141 -3.42 13.43 7.39
C ALA A 141 -2.13 12.71 7.77
N ASN A 142 -1.23 13.35 8.50
CA ASN A 142 0.08 12.79 8.84
C ASN A 142 -0.01 11.53 9.70
N GLU A 143 -1.01 11.47 10.59
CA GLU A 143 -1.22 10.31 11.46
C GLU A 143 -1.97 9.18 10.77
N ASN A 144 -2.74 9.49 9.73
CA ASN A 144 -3.66 8.53 9.15
C ASN A 144 -3.23 7.96 7.79
N VAL A 145 -2.44 8.69 7.01
CA VAL A 145 -1.99 8.21 5.69
C VAL A 145 -1.28 6.86 5.80
N LEU A 146 -1.64 5.91 4.93
CA LEU A 146 -0.92 4.65 4.81
C LEU A 146 0.20 4.79 3.79
N VAL A 147 1.42 4.46 4.20
CA VAL A 147 2.58 4.33 3.32
C VAL A 147 3.06 2.90 3.40
N ILE A 148 3.03 2.20 2.28
CA ILE A 148 3.31 0.76 2.22
C ILE A 148 4.50 0.52 1.31
N PRO A 149 5.68 0.24 1.87
CA PRO A 149 6.84 -0.18 1.08
C PRO A 149 6.59 -1.54 0.44
N LEU A 150 6.88 -1.66 -0.86
CA LEU A 150 6.82 -2.92 -1.58
C LEU A 150 8.21 -3.55 -1.63
N ILE A 151 8.35 -4.72 -1.01
CA ILE A 151 9.59 -5.51 -1.01
C ILE A 151 9.54 -6.49 -2.17
N GLU A 152 10.30 -6.24 -3.19
CA GLU A 152 10.27 -6.98 -4.45
C GLU A 152 11.66 -7.18 -5.10
N SER A 153 12.71 -6.98 -4.29
CA SER A 153 14.10 -7.20 -4.69
C SER A 153 14.88 -7.89 -3.57
N ILE A 154 15.78 -8.80 -3.94
CA ILE A 154 16.74 -9.42 -3.00
C ILE A 154 17.67 -8.40 -2.36
N ASN A 155 17.89 -7.24 -2.98
CA ASN A 155 18.71 -6.17 -2.42
C ASN A 155 18.09 -5.55 -1.15
N ALA A 156 16.78 -5.70 -0.95
CA ALA A 156 16.11 -5.27 0.26
C ALA A 156 16.45 -6.13 1.49
N ILE A 157 16.78 -7.41 1.29
CA ILE A 157 16.95 -8.41 2.36
C ILE A 157 17.79 -7.90 3.54
N PRO A 158 19.00 -7.35 3.35
CA PRO A 158 19.86 -6.91 4.45
C PRO A 158 19.28 -5.69 5.21
N ASN A 159 18.32 -5.00 4.63
CA ASN A 159 17.82 -3.72 5.15
C ASN A 159 16.43 -3.82 5.82
N VAL A 160 15.65 -4.89 5.58
CA VAL A 160 14.26 -5.02 6.04
C VAL A 160 14.12 -4.83 7.56
N ALA A 161 15.01 -5.42 8.35
CA ALA A 161 14.99 -5.26 9.81
C ALA A 161 15.15 -3.79 10.27
N ASN A 162 15.91 -2.99 9.52
CA ASN A 162 16.06 -1.56 9.78
C ASN A 162 14.92 -0.74 9.18
N MET A 163 14.38 -1.12 8.02
CA MET A 163 13.18 -0.50 7.46
C MET A 163 11.99 -0.59 8.43
N CYS A 164 11.87 -1.67 9.19
CA CYS A 164 10.83 -1.83 10.21
C CYS A 164 10.90 -0.81 11.35
N LYS A 165 12.04 -0.14 11.55
CA LYS A 165 12.23 0.89 12.57
C LYS A 165 11.77 2.27 12.10
N VAL A 166 11.51 2.43 10.80
CA VAL A 166 11.04 3.71 10.24
C VAL A 166 9.65 4.02 10.79
N ASP A 167 9.52 5.23 11.36
CA ASP A 167 8.25 5.69 11.89
C ASP A 167 7.25 6.00 10.77
N GLY A 168 5.98 5.63 11.00
CA GLY A 168 4.90 5.85 10.03
C GLY A 168 4.64 4.69 9.07
N ILE A 169 5.36 3.57 9.22
CA ILE A 169 5.07 2.33 8.50
C ILE A 169 4.31 1.38 9.42
N ASP A 170 3.12 0.96 8.99
CA ASP A 170 2.29 -0.05 9.68
C ASP A 170 2.53 -1.45 9.11
N LEU A 171 2.71 -1.53 7.79
CA LEU A 171 2.82 -2.80 7.06
C LEU A 171 3.73 -2.66 5.82
N PHE A 172 4.24 -3.79 5.40
CA PHE A 172 4.96 -3.97 4.14
C PHE A 172 4.14 -4.85 3.19
N PHE A 173 4.41 -4.77 1.91
CA PHE A 173 3.83 -5.66 0.93
C PHE A 173 4.93 -6.38 0.15
N PHE A 174 4.69 -7.64 -0.24
CA PHE A 174 5.64 -8.39 -1.06
C PHE A 174 5.17 -8.47 -2.51
N GLY A 175 6.10 -8.21 -3.46
CA GLY A 175 5.93 -8.43 -4.89
C GLY A 175 6.67 -9.69 -5.35
N PRO A 176 6.08 -10.91 -5.22
CA PRO A 176 6.80 -12.16 -5.48
C PRO A 176 7.31 -12.30 -6.91
N ALA A 177 6.63 -11.70 -7.89
CA ALA A 177 7.04 -11.75 -9.30
C ALA A 177 8.40 -11.09 -9.52
N ASP A 178 8.53 -9.82 -9.10
CA ASP A 178 9.77 -9.06 -9.24
C ASP A 178 10.85 -9.54 -8.27
N PHE A 179 10.46 -9.95 -7.05
CA PHE A 179 11.38 -10.59 -6.12
C PHE A 179 12.03 -11.84 -6.75
N SER A 180 11.23 -12.71 -7.38
CA SER A 180 11.75 -13.89 -8.08
C SER A 180 12.65 -13.52 -9.26
N ALA A 181 12.30 -12.48 -10.01
CA ALA A 181 13.10 -11.99 -11.12
C ALA A 181 14.46 -11.45 -10.63
N SER A 182 14.48 -10.66 -9.55
CA SER A 182 15.70 -10.15 -8.93
C SER A 182 16.61 -11.26 -8.39
N ALA A 183 16.01 -12.39 -7.95
CA ALA A 183 16.72 -13.58 -7.51
C ALA A 183 17.20 -14.49 -8.66
N GLY A 184 16.92 -14.12 -9.92
CA GLY A 184 17.32 -14.91 -11.11
C GLY A 184 16.30 -15.98 -11.54
N TYR A 185 15.11 -16.05 -10.92
CA TYR A 185 14.08 -17.06 -11.17
C TYR A 185 12.86 -16.53 -11.95
N ARG A 186 13.06 -15.69 -12.91
CA ARG A 186 12.04 -14.96 -13.70
C ARG A 186 10.68 -15.65 -13.78
N GLY A 187 9.67 -15.07 -13.13
CA GLY A 187 8.28 -15.54 -13.16
C GLY A 187 8.00 -16.81 -12.34
N GLN A 188 8.98 -17.34 -11.65
CA GLN A 188 8.82 -18.47 -10.73
C GLN A 188 8.65 -17.93 -9.31
N TRP A 189 7.49 -17.37 -9.02
CA TRP A 189 7.18 -16.69 -7.76
C TRP A 189 7.51 -17.50 -6.50
N GLU A 190 7.49 -18.80 -6.61
CA GLU A 190 7.80 -19.76 -5.55
C GLU A 190 8.95 -20.70 -5.98
N GLY A 191 9.85 -20.18 -6.84
CA GLY A 191 11.04 -20.90 -7.21
C GLY A 191 11.95 -21.19 -6.00
N PRO A 192 12.91 -22.11 -6.13
CA PRO A 192 13.78 -22.52 -5.02
C PRO A 192 14.43 -21.31 -4.33
N GLY A 193 14.21 -21.17 -3.01
CA GLY A 193 14.73 -20.07 -2.21
C GLY A 193 13.91 -18.78 -2.22
N VAL A 194 12.94 -18.60 -3.14
CA VAL A 194 12.12 -17.37 -3.20
C VAL A 194 11.06 -17.36 -2.12
N ALA A 195 10.25 -18.41 -2.06
CA ALA A 195 9.19 -18.51 -1.06
C ALA A 195 9.76 -18.51 0.36
N GLU A 196 10.84 -19.25 0.59
CA GLU A 196 11.52 -19.33 1.88
C GLU A 196 12.05 -17.95 2.31
N GLN A 197 12.69 -17.21 1.42
CA GLN A 197 13.18 -15.85 1.72
C GLN A 197 12.04 -14.89 2.06
N ILE A 198 10.94 -14.93 1.32
CA ILE A 198 9.76 -14.11 1.62
C ILE A 198 9.19 -14.45 3.01
N LEU A 199 9.13 -15.74 3.37
CA LEU A 199 8.68 -16.17 4.70
C LEU A 199 9.64 -15.72 5.81
N GLU A 200 10.94 -15.80 5.61
CA GLU A 200 11.94 -15.31 6.57
C GLU A 200 11.80 -13.79 6.77
N LEU A 201 11.65 -13.03 5.70
CA LEU A 201 11.44 -11.58 5.78
C LEU A 201 10.12 -11.23 6.48
N LYS A 202 9.04 -11.95 6.19
CA LYS A 202 7.76 -11.82 6.89
C LYS A 202 7.92 -12.03 8.40
N ASP A 203 8.67 -13.06 8.81
CA ASP A 203 8.91 -13.33 10.23
C ASP A 203 9.71 -12.20 10.91
N ILE A 204 10.70 -11.61 10.21
CA ILE A 204 11.44 -10.43 10.68
C ILE A 204 10.49 -9.24 10.87
N ILE A 205 9.61 -8.97 9.90
CA ILE A 205 8.66 -7.86 9.94
C ILE A 205 7.66 -8.05 11.08
N ASN A 206 7.09 -9.26 11.22
CA ASN A 206 6.15 -9.57 12.29
C ASN A 206 6.80 -9.49 13.69
N ALA A 207 8.05 -9.96 13.83
CA ALA A 207 8.81 -9.83 15.08
C ALA A 207 9.08 -8.37 15.47
N ALA A 208 9.15 -7.46 14.49
CA ALA A 208 9.25 -6.02 14.72
C ALA A 208 7.91 -5.34 15.06
N GLY A 209 6.81 -6.11 15.17
CA GLY A 209 5.46 -5.59 15.45
C GLY A 209 4.81 -4.89 14.27
N LYS A 210 5.28 -5.16 13.06
CA LYS A 210 4.67 -4.69 11.80
C LYS A 210 3.91 -5.84 11.14
N HIS A 211 3.19 -5.55 10.06
CA HIS A 211 2.38 -6.51 9.32
C HIS A 211 2.89 -6.69 7.89
N CYS A 212 2.48 -7.78 7.25
CA CYS A 212 2.83 -8.07 5.86
C CYS A 212 1.59 -8.39 5.03
N GLY A 213 1.62 -7.96 3.77
CA GLY A 213 0.71 -8.40 2.73
C GLY A 213 1.45 -9.05 1.58
N VAL A 214 0.75 -9.89 0.84
CA VAL A 214 1.28 -10.56 -0.36
C VAL A 214 0.18 -10.79 -1.38
N ILE A 215 0.53 -10.77 -2.66
CA ILE A 215 -0.41 -11.10 -3.75
C ILE A 215 -0.69 -12.61 -3.73
N SER A 216 -1.96 -12.97 -3.88
CA SER A 216 -2.42 -14.34 -4.06
C SER A 216 -3.07 -14.52 -5.43
N THR A 217 -2.75 -15.62 -6.10
CA THR A 217 -3.20 -15.90 -7.47
C THR A 217 -4.33 -16.93 -7.55
N SER A 218 -4.70 -17.54 -6.42
CA SER A 218 -5.78 -18.52 -6.33
C SER A 218 -6.31 -18.61 -4.91
N VAL A 219 -7.50 -19.17 -4.73
CA VAL A 219 -8.11 -19.44 -3.40
C VAL A 219 -7.22 -20.34 -2.55
N LYS A 220 -6.60 -21.36 -3.18
CA LYS A 220 -5.66 -22.26 -2.47
C LYS A 220 -4.47 -21.45 -1.96
N ASN A 221 -3.83 -20.67 -2.81
CA ASN A 221 -2.69 -19.84 -2.45
C ASN A 221 -3.07 -18.81 -1.37
N LEU A 222 -4.25 -18.16 -1.49
CA LEU A 222 -4.76 -17.24 -0.46
C LEU A 222 -4.85 -17.92 0.92
N THR A 223 -5.38 -19.15 0.97
CA THR A 223 -5.50 -19.92 2.22
C THR A 223 -4.12 -20.25 2.79
N GLU A 224 -3.20 -20.67 1.94
CA GLU A 224 -1.82 -20.97 2.33
C GLU A 224 -1.12 -19.72 2.91
N ARG A 225 -1.25 -18.56 2.25
CA ARG A 225 -0.66 -17.30 2.72
C ARG A 225 -1.24 -16.86 4.06
N ARG A 226 -2.56 -16.93 4.22
CA ARG A 226 -3.20 -16.66 5.52
C ARG A 226 -2.66 -17.58 6.62
N ASP A 227 -2.58 -18.88 6.36
CA ASP A 227 -2.10 -19.87 7.34
C ASP A 227 -0.60 -19.71 7.65
N GLN A 228 0.17 -19.07 6.76
CA GLN A 228 1.55 -18.65 6.94
C GLN A 228 1.69 -17.34 7.74
N GLY A 229 0.59 -16.63 8.03
CA GLY A 229 0.59 -15.42 8.84
C GLY A 229 0.80 -14.11 8.07
N PHE A 230 0.40 -14.07 6.79
CA PHE A 230 0.29 -12.81 6.03
C PHE A 230 -1.02 -12.09 6.34
#